data_437245b0d368989282e263f79b2e857e
#
_entry.id   437245b0d368989282e263f79b2e857e
#
_cell.length_a   1.000
_cell.length_b   1.000
_cell.length_c   1.000
_cell.angle_alpha   90.00
_cell.angle_beta   90.00
_cell.angle_gamma   90.00
#
_symmetry.space_group_name_H-M   'P 1'
#
loop_
_entity.id
_entity.type
_entity.pdbx_description
1 polymer ?
#
loop_
_entity_poly.entity_id
_entity_poly.type
_entity_poly.pdbx_seq_one_letter_code
_entity_poly.pdbx_strand_id
1 'polypeptide(L)'
;MDKMFKRTLLGAAVAMASTGAFAASETGAIGVLSDFNVQAYGVAAISMFYQEDNNGYDYENESRIGFRASKDMFDNVNVFMQIESGYVGEDGTGSTLGARDTFIGLQGDWGKVRFGRMLTPLYEIVDWPYSNPGLGRVFDWGGDVAGHYDRKGDIARYDSPAFGGLTFNLSVGRGDKGVKGSNHFGAAVHYNVADIVTFHAGYENNSKYQLTLTEDKKDDIKAAADATAYIVGFELPLPAGFGLAGAYKYTEGVSKHYSNAGKEGEQGQYSLSANTGMVHGASK
;
A
#
# COMPACT_ATOMS: atom_id res chain seq x y z
N MET A 1 4.14 -30.17 -14.87
CA MET A 1 5.32 -29.39 -15.34
C MET A 1 4.89 -27.93 -15.27
N ASP A 2 5.31 -27.30 -14.19
CA ASP A 2 4.95 -25.91 -13.92
C ASP A 2 5.61 -24.99 -14.95
N LYS A 3 4.79 -24.31 -15.73
CA LYS A 3 5.27 -23.26 -16.61
C LYS A 3 5.53 -22.02 -15.73
N MET A 4 6.78 -21.87 -15.30
CA MET A 4 7.24 -20.63 -14.70
C MET A 4 7.06 -19.50 -15.70
N PHE A 5 6.21 -18.55 -15.37
CA PHE A 5 6.02 -17.29 -16.09
C PHE A 5 7.33 -16.51 -16.09
N LYS A 6 8.04 -16.48 -17.19
CA LYS A 6 9.16 -15.56 -17.39
C LYS A 6 8.58 -14.21 -17.80
N ARG A 7 8.36 -13.34 -16.83
CA ARG A 7 8.06 -11.92 -17.07
C ARG A 7 9.37 -11.16 -17.13
N THR A 8 9.73 -10.68 -18.30
CA THR A 8 10.84 -9.73 -18.43
C THR A 8 10.26 -8.35 -18.27
N LEU A 9 10.47 -7.74 -17.11
CA LEU A 9 10.05 -6.38 -16.81
C LEU A 9 11.07 -5.41 -17.39
N LEU A 10 10.72 -4.73 -18.48
CA LEU A 10 11.42 -3.52 -18.91
C LEU A 10 10.62 -2.34 -18.37
N GLY A 11 10.82 -2.03 -17.09
CA GLY A 11 10.08 -0.97 -16.42
C GLY A 11 10.93 0.27 -16.23
N ALA A 12 10.59 1.34 -16.90
CA ALA A 12 10.98 2.67 -16.47
C ALA A 12 9.78 3.29 -15.74
N ALA A 13 9.73 3.17 -14.43
CA ALA A 13 8.76 3.90 -13.63
C ALA A 13 9.28 5.34 -13.47
N VAL A 14 8.64 6.29 -14.11
CA VAL A 14 8.89 7.71 -13.87
C VAL A 14 7.82 8.21 -12.90
N ALA A 15 8.16 8.26 -11.62
CA ALA A 15 7.33 8.90 -10.61
C ALA A 15 7.73 10.38 -10.53
N MET A 16 6.92 11.27 -11.08
CA MET A 16 7.06 12.69 -10.86
C MET A 16 6.01 13.14 -9.85
N ALA A 17 6.45 13.44 -8.64
CA ALA A 17 5.61 14.10 -7.65
C ALA A 17 5.75 15.61 -7.86
N SER A 18 4.75 16.25 -8.44
CA SER A 18 4.68 17.71 -8.48
C SER A 18 3.82 18.22 -7.34
N THR A 19 4.43 18.82 -6.34
CA THR A 19 3.71 19.58 -5.33
C THR A 19 3.53 21.01 -5.85
N GLY A 20 2.40 21.25 -6.52
CA GLY A 20 1.94 22.59 -6.83
C GLY A 20 1.15 23.12 -5.65
N ALA A 21 1.70 24.05 -4.88
CA ALA A 21 0.90 24.81 -3.93
C ALA A 21 0.10 25.84 -4.73
N PHE A 22 -1.19 25.62 -4.87
CA PHE A 22 -2.10 26.67 -5.31
C PHE A 22 -2.49 27.48 -4.07
N ALA A 23 -1.84 28.62 -3.87
CA ALA A 23 -2.36 29.63 -2.97
C ALA A 23 -3.72 30.07 -3.54
N ALA A 24 -4.81 29.76 -2.85
CA ALA A 24 -6.11 30.30 -3.19
C ALA A 24 -6.04 31.80 -2.99
N SER A 25 -6.05 32.55 -4.10
CA SER A 25 -6.23 34.00 -4.08
C SER A 25 -7.58 34.29 -3.44
N GLU A 26 -7.60 35.20 -2.48
CA GLU A 26 -8.79 35.68 -1.78
C GLU A 26 -9.79 36.28 -2.77
N THR A 27 -10.76 35.49 -3.19
CA THR A 27 -12.02 36.05 -3.75
C THR A 27 -13.18 35.14 -3.34
N GLY A 28 -13.74 35.46 -2.21
CA GLY A 28 -15.19 35.41 -1.97
C GLY A 28 -15.87 34.04 -1.88
N ALA A 29 -15.26 32.99 -1.36
CA ALA A 29 -16.03 31.80 -1.05
C ALA A 29 -15.56 31.17 0.28
N ILE A 30 -16.42 31.29 1.27
CA ILE A 30 -16.42 30.58 2.54
C ILE A 30 -15.19 30.86 3.42
N GLY A 31 -15.31 31.80 4.34
CA GLY A 31 -14.30 32.19 5.34
C GLY A 31 -13.85 31.11 6.32
N VAL A 32 -14.22 29.85 6.08
CA VAL A 32 -13.79 28.68 6.86
C VAL A 32 -12.56 28.02 6.23
N LEU A 33 -12.24 28.24 4.95
CA LEU A 33 -11.10 27.62 4.27
C LEU A 33 -9.82 28.44 4.32
N SER A 34 -9.86 29.72 4.70
CA SER A 34 -8.70 30.61 4.76
C SER A 34 -7.65 30.15 5.78
N ASP A 35 -8.06 29.36 6.76
CA ASP A 35 -7.19 28.89 7.84
C ASP A 35 -6.57 27.50 7.60
N PHE A 36 -6.94 26.83 6.51
CA PHE A 36 -6.41 25.52 6.15
C PHE A 36 -5.35 25.64 5.05
N ASN A 37 -4.23 24.94 5.25
CA ASN A 37 -3.29 24.70 4.16
C ASN A 37 -3.85 23.59 3.27
N VAL A 38 -4.31 23.94 2.07
CA VAL A 38 -4.89 23.00 1.09
C VAL A 38 -3.94 22.83 -0.07
N GLN A 39 -3.62 21.57 -0.41
CA GLN A 39 -2.73 21.21 -1.50
C GLN A 39 -3.42 20.21 -2.42
N ALA A 40 -3.36 20.46 -3.74
CA ALA A 40 -3.60 19.44 -4.75
C ALA A 40 -2.27 18.79 -5.12
N TYR A 41 -2.27 17.48 -5.36
CA TYR A 41 -1.11 16.76 -5.85
C TYR A 41 -1.50 15.75 -6.92
N GLY A 42 -0.53 15.32 -7.70
CA GLY A 42 -0.69 14.27 -8.67
C GLY A 42 0.52 13.37 -8.71
N VAL A 43 0.32 12.13 -9.09
CA VAL A 43 1.37 11.16 -9.39
C VAL A 43 1.14 10.68 -10.80
N ALA A 44 2.15 10.84 -11.66
CA ALA A 44 2.17 10.22 -12.98
C ALA A 44 3.03 8.95 -12.90
N ALA A 45 2.41 7.80 -13.11
CA ALA A 45 3.06 6.51 -13.03
C ALA A 45 2.55 5.61 -14.15
N ILE A 46 3.45 5.26 -15.07
CA ILE A 46 3.17 4.37 -16.20
C ILE A 46 4.23 3.29 -16.19
N SER A 47 3.78 2.04 -16.22
CA SER A 47 4.62 0.87 -16.40
C SER A 47 4.34 0.24 -17.76
N MET A 48 5.38 -0.22 -18.43
CA MET A 48 5.28 -1.01 -19.65
C MET A 48 5.93 -2.37 -19.39
N PHE A 49 5.24 -3.43 -19.70
CA PHE A 49 5.76 -4.77 -19.57
C PHE A 49 5.40 -5.64 -20.78
N TYR A 50 6.22 -6.63 -21.04
CA TYR A 50 5.99 -7.61 -22.07
C TYR A 50 5.53 -8.91 -21.42
N GLN A 51 4.42 -9.45 -21.91
CA GLN A 51 3.91 -10.77 -21.51
C GLN A 51 4.08 -11.74 -22.66
N GLU A 52 4.88 -12.77 -22.45
CA GLU A 52 5.17 -13.80 -23.48
C GLU A 52 3.91 -14.54 -23.91
N ASP A 53 2.99 -14.80 -22.98
CA ASP A 53 1.75 -15.52 -23.25
C ASP A 53 0.71 -14.69 -24.06
N ASN A 54 0.80 -13.37 -24.02
CA ASN A 54 -0.11 -12.45 -24.73
C ASN A 54 0.49 -11.89 -26.01
N ASN A 55 1.72 -12.25 -26.37
CA ASN A 55 2.44 -11.79 -27.58
C ASN A 55 2.45 -10.26 -27.75
N GLY A 56 2.52 -9.50 -26.68
CA GLY A 56 2.45 -8.05 -26.77
C GLY A 56 3.03 -7.30 -25.58
N TYR A 57 3.13 -6.00 -25.78
CA TYR A 57 3.41 -5.06 -24.73
C TYR A 57 2.10 -4.63 -24.08
N ASP A 58 2.13 -4.53 -22.78
CA ASP A 58 1.03 -4.04 -21.96
C ASP A 58 1.47 -2.82 -21.16
N TYR A 59 0.54 -1.91 -20.94
CA TYR A 59 0.78 -0.67 -20.19
C TYR A 59 -0.12 -0.65 -18.98
N GLU A 60 0.43 -0.28 -17.86
CA GLU A 60 -0.34 -0.06 -16.64
C GLU A 60 -0.20 1.39 -16.21
N ASN A 61 -1.31 2.08 -16.12
CA ASN A 61 -1.35 3.47 -15.73
C ASN A 61 -1.85 3.61 -14.29
N GLU A 62 -0.93 3.79 -13.37
CA GLU A 62 -1.20 4.01 -11.95
C GLU A 62 -1.23 5.51 -11.57
N SER A 63 -1.39 6.38 -12.57
CA SER A 63 -1.50 7.81 -12.34
C SER A 63 -2.74 8.15 -11.52
N ARG A 64 -2.60 9.11 -10.63
CA ARG A 64 -3.65 9.51 -9.69
C ARG A 64 -3.53 10.95 -9.26
N ILE A 65 -4.61 11.52 -8.78
CA ILE A 65 -4.66 12.86 -8.19
C ILE A 65 -5.22 12.79 -6.78
N GLY A 66 -4.89 13.79 -5.97
CA GLY A 66 -5.41 13.87 -4.61
C GLY A 66 -5.35 15.28 -4.05
N PHE A 67 -5.98 15.43 -2.90
CA PHE A 67 -6.01 16.64 -2.12
C PHE A 67 -5.56 16.34 -0.70
N ARG A 68 -4.79 17.25 -0.13
CA ARG A 68 -4.41 17.26 1.29
C ARG A 68 -4.82 18.58 1.88
N ALA A 69 -5.28 18.56 3.12
CA ALA A 69 -5.52 19.75 3.89
C ALA A 69 -4.99 19.56 5.30
N SER A 70 -4.46 20.64 5.89
CA SER A 70 -3.97 20.61 7.26
C SER A 70 -4.17 21.96 7.94
N LYS A 71 -4.29 21.92 9.27
CA LYS A 71 -4.40 23.10 10.12
C LYS A 71 -3.82 22.81 11.50
N ASP A 72 -3.05 23.76 12.02
CA ASP A 72 -2.62 23.71 13.41
C ASP A 72 -3.81 24.05 14.34
N MET A 73 -4.08 23.17 15.30
CA MET A 73 -5.22 23.32 16.22
C MET A 73 -4.82 23.94 17.56
N PHE A 74 -3.74 23.43 18.16
CA PHE A 74 -3.12 23.96 19.36
C PHE A 74 -1.64 23.65 19.32
N ASP A 75 -0.90 24.09 20.36
CA ASP A 75 0.53 23.85 20.45
C ASP A 75 0.86 22.37 20.20
N ASN A 76 1.67 22.12 19.17
CA ASN A 76 2.16 20.81 18.77
C ASN A 76 1.10 19.79 18.31
N VAL A 77 -0.12 20.22 17.96
CA VAL A 77 -1.14 19.35 17.37
C VAL A 77 -1.67 19.94 16.08
N ASN A 78 -1.52 19.17 15.01
CA ASN A 78 -2.03 19.48 13.68
C ASN A 78 -3.12 18.48 13.28
N VAL A 79 -4.26 18.97 12.79
CA VAL A 79 -5.25 18.15 12.12
C VAL A 79 -4.92 18.10 10.63
N PHE A 80 -5.02 16.93 10.02
CA PHE A 80 -4.76 16.76 8.61
C PHE A 80 -5.72 15.77 7.98
N MET A 81 -5.90 15.89 6.67
CA MET A 81 -6.71 14.96 5.89
C MET A 81 -6.09 14.73 4.51
N GLN A 82 -6.45 13.63 3.90
CA GLN A 82 -6.12 13.30 2.53
C GLN A 82 -7.33 12.66 1.85
N ILE A 83 -7.51 12.97 0.57
CA ILE A 83 -8.45 12.28 -0.32
C ILE A 83 -7.69 12.01 -1.61
N GLU A 84 -7.55 10.73 -1.99
CA GLU A 84 -6.83 10.31 -3.20
C GLU A 84 -7.75 9.53 -4.13
N SER A 85 -7.68 9.82 -5.43
CA SER A 85 -8.41 9.07 -6.46
C SER A 85 -7.86 7.65 -6.59
N GLY A 86 -8.63 6.75 -7.19
CA GLY A 86 -8.08 5.53 -7.76
C GLY A 86 -7.16 5.84 -8.95
N TYR A 87 -6.65 4.82 -9.59
CA TYR A 87 -5.86 4.96 -10.81
C TYR A 87 -6.72 5.48 -11.97
N VAL A 88 -6.11 6.24 -12.86
CA VAL A 88 -6.80 6.82 -14.02
C VAL A 88 -7.31 5.72 -14.96
N GLY A 89 -6.62 4.57 -15.00
CA GLY A 89 -6.96 3.47 -15.88
C GLY A 89 -6.56 3.70 -17.35
N GLU A 90 -6.33 2.63 -18.07
CA GLU A 90 -5.83 2.71 -19.45
C GLU A 90 -6.93 3.06 -20.44
N ASP A 91 -8.14 2.55 -20.22
CA ASP A 91 -9.29 2.70 -21.10
C ASP A 91 -10.23 3.84 -20.70
N GLY A 92 -9.78 4.77 -19.87
CA GLY A 92 -10.62 5.85 -19.37
C GLY A 92 -11.75 5.38 -18.44
N THR A 93 -11.64 4.16 -17.91
CA THR A 93 -12.58 3.65 -16.92
C THR A 93 -12.42 4.44 -15.63
N GLY A 94 -13.50 5.08 -15.24
CA GLY A 94 -13.51 6.13 -14.23
C GLY A 94 -12.94 5.70 -12.89
N SER A 95 -11.87 6.36 -12.51
CA SER A 95 -11.36 6.32 -11.15
C SER A 95 -12.27 7.15 -10.22
N THR A 96 -12.63 6.59 -9.09
CA THR A 96 -13.43 7.29 -8.09
C THR A 96 -12.54 8.07 -7.14
N LEU A 97 -12.89 9.34 -6.87
CA LEU A 97 -12.24 10.11 -5.80
C LEU A 97 -12.49 9.43 -4.45
N GLY A 98 -11.45 9.25 -3.65
CA GLY A 98 -11.53 8.54 -2.37
C GLY A 98 -11.33 7.03 -2.47
N ALA A 99 -11.01 6.49 -3.64
CA ALA A 99 -10.79 5.05 -3.81
C ALA A 99 -9.48 4.55 -3.17
N ARG A 100 -8.47 5.43 -3.06
CA ARG A 100 -7.19 5.11 -2.42
C ARG A 100 -7.12 5.70 -1.01
N ASP A 101 -6.00 6.28 -0.62
CA ASP A 101 -5.79 6.80 0.73
C ASP A 101 -6.70 8.01 1.01
N THR A 102 -7.67 7.78 1.87
CA THR A 102 -8.70 8.76 2.22
C THR A 102 -8.98 8.67 3.71
N PHE A 103 -8.45 9.64 4.44
CA PHE A 103 -8.46 9.64 5.90
C PHE A 103 -8.41 11.06 6.47
N ILE A 104 -8.77 11.17 7.75
CA ILE A 104 -8.51 12.32 8.61
C ILE A 104 -7.63 11.87 9.77
N GLY A 105 -6.80 12.76 10.29
CA GLY A 105 -5.92 12.42 11.41
C GLY A 105 -5.47 13.60 12.24
N LEU A 106 -4.79 13.28 13.31
CA LEU A 106 -4.07 14.20 14.20
C LEU A 106 -2.61 13.78 14.25
N GLN A 107 -1.71 14.75 14.25
CA GLN A 107 -0.27 14.52 14.39
C GLN A 107 0.36 15.53 15.35
N GLY A 108 1.43 15.11 15.99
CA GLY A 108 2.24 15.91 16.88
C GLY A 108 3.58 15.22 17.17
N ASP A 109 4.30 15.67 18.21
CA ASP A 109 5.59 15.07 18.60
C ASP A 109 5.45 13.60 19.05
N TRP A 110 4.25 13.20 19.42
CA TRP A 110 3.89 11.83 19.79
C TRP A 110 3.65 10.89 18.58
N GLY A 111 3.77 11.38 17.35
CA GLY A 111 3.45 10.64 16.14
C GLY A 111 2.13 11.07 15.52
N LYS A 112 1.45 10.18 14.81
CA LYS A 112 0.17 10.49 14.16
C LYS A 112 -0.84 9.36 14.31
N VAL A 113 -2.12 9.75 14.44
CA VAL A 113 -3.27 8.86 14.37
C VAL A 113 -4.12 9.23 13.16
N ARG A 114 -4.52 8.24 12.38
CA ARG A 114 -5.36 8.40 11.19
C ARG A 114 -6.59 7.51 11.29
N PHE A 115 -7.72 8.00 10.75
CA PHE A 115 -8.98 7.29 10.69
C PHE A 115 -9.51 7.31 9.26
N GLY A 116 -9.85 6.18 8.69
CA GLY A 116 -10.40 6.09 7.34
C GLY A 116 -9.83 4.93 6.53
N ARG A 117 -9.61 5.19 5.23
CA ARG A 117 -9.05 4.23 4.29
C ARG A 117 -7.59 4.54 4.01
N MET A 118 -6.72 3.56 4.22
CA MET A 118 -5.27 3.69 3.98
C MET A 118 -4.61 2.31 3.85
N LEU A 119 -3.35 2.30 3.45
CA LEU A 119 -2.52 1.09 3.47
C LEU A 119 -2.50 0.47 4.87
N THR A 120 -2.56 -0.85 4.94
CA THR A 120 -2.29 -1.55 6.19
C THR A 120 -0.79 -1.50 6.50
N PRO A 121 -0.37 -1.60 7.77
CA PRO A 121 1.05 -1.62 8.12
C PRO A 121 1.86 -2.71 7.40
N LEU A 122 1.30 -3.90 7.25
CA LEU A 122 1.95 -4.99 6.53
C LEU A 122 2.07 -4.68 5.04
N TYR A 123 1.00 -4.20 4.41
CA TYR A 123 1.02 -3.94 2.97
C TYR A 123 1.92 -2.74 2.61
N GLU A 124 2.09 -1.77 3.48
CA GLU A 124 3.06 -0.69 3.27
C GLU A 124 4.48 -1.23 3.07
N ILE A 125 4.86 -2.31 3.78
CA ILE A 125 6.13 -3.02 3.56
C ILE A 125 6.10 -3.81 2.24
N VAL A 126 4.98 -4.46 1.92
CA VAL A 126 4.80 -5.18 0.64
C VAL A 126 4.91 -4.22 -0.54
N ASP A 127 4.20 -3.07 -0.48
CA ASP A 127 4.18 -2.06 -1.54
C ASP A 127 5.58 -1.45 -1.74
N TRP A 128 6.24 -1.10 -0.66
CA TRP A 128 7.59 -0.54 -0.66
C TRP A 128 8.42 -1.11 0.48
N PRO A 129 9.62 -1.67 0.24
CA PRO A 129 10.43 -1.62 -1.00
C PRO A 129 10.26 -2.83 -1.91
N TYR A 130 9.36 -3.77 -1.62
CA TYR A 130 9.44 -5.10 -2.23
C TYR A 130 8.57 -5.30 -3.49
N SER A 131 7.56 -4.47 -3.72
CA SER A 131 6.73 -4.54 -4.94
C SER A 131 6.96 -3.35 -5.86
N ASN A 132 7.29 -2.17 -5.34
CA ASN A 132 7.63 -0.98 -6.09
C ASN A 132 9.11 -0.61 -5.90
N PRO A 133 9.80 -0.10 -6.92
CA PRO A 133 9.38 0.24 -8.26
C PRO A 133 9.55 -0.90 -9.29
N GLY A 134 8.71 -1.91 -9.21
CA GLY A 134 8.67 -2.97 -10.23
C GLY A 134 9.72 -4.08 -10.08
N LEU A 135 10.27 -4.27 -8.89
CA LEU A 135 11.24 -5.33 -8.59
C LEU A 135 10.64 -6.75 -8.56
N GLY A 136 9.41 -6.89 -8.95
CA GLY A 136 8.67 -8.13 -8.98
C GLY A 136 7.52 -8.12 -7.99
N ARG A 137 6.35 -8.36 -8.49
CA ARG A 137 5.10 -8.38 -7.71
C ARG A 137 4.90 -9.71 -6.98
N VAL A 138 6.00 -10.31 -6.51
CA VAL A 138 5.99 -11.62 -5.85
C VAL A 138 5.08 -11.62 -4.64
N PHE A 139 5.12 -10.55 -3.85
CA PHE A 139 4.33 -10.44 -2.63
C PHE A 139 2.94 -9.85 -2.84
N ASP A 140 2.73 -9.13 -3.93
CA ASP A 140 1.49 -8.43 -4.25
C ASP A 140 0.57 -9.30 -5.10
N TRP A 141 0.98 -9.67 -6.29
CA TRP A 141 0.16 -10.42 -7.24
C TRP A 141 0.46 -11.91 -7.29
N GLY A 142 1.65 -12.28 -6.86
CA GLY A 142 2.04 -13.68 -6.81
C GLY A 142 1.34 -14.39 -5.66
N GLY A 143 0.97 -15.64 -5.93
CA GLY A 143 0.49 -16.54 -4.91
C GLY A 143 -0.98 -16.91 -4.96
N ASP A 144 -1.26 -18.04 -4.36
CA ASP A 144 -2.54 -18.76 -4.44
C ASP A 144 -3.39 -18.56 -3.20
N VAL A 145 -2.88 -17.81 -2.21
CA VAL A 145 -3.54 -17.56 -0.91
C VAL A 145 -3.69 -16.08 -0.65
N ALA A 146 -4.91 -15.67 -0.30
CA ALA A 146 -5.22 -14.33 0.14
C ALA A 146 -5.48 -14.31 1.65
N GLY A 147 -4.92 -13.33 2.37
CA GLY A 147 -5.06 -13.26 3.82
C GLY A 147 -4.75 -11.92 4.44
N HIS A 148 -4.40 -10.92 3.64
CA HIS A 148 -4.19 -9.55 4.08
C HIS A 148 -4.90 -8.56 3.17
N TYR A 149 -5.10 -7.36 3.66
CA TYR A 149 -5.63 -6.25 2.87
C TYR A 149 -4.49 -5.36 2.38
N ASP A 150 -4.63 -4.82 1.18
CA ASP A 150 -3.73 -3.79 0.66
C ASP A 150 -4.07 -2.45 1.33
N ARG A 151 -5.28 -1.98 1.07
CA ARG A 151 -5.89 -0.80 1.71
C ARG A 151 -7.16 -1.20 2.41
N LYS A 152 -7.29 -0.74 3.63
CA LYS A 152 -8.46 -1.01 4.44
C LYS A 152 -9.16 0.27 4.84
N GLY A 153 -10.47 0.33 4.61
CA GLY A 153 -11.36 1.34 5.19
C GLY A 153 -11.80 0.94 6.60
N ASP A 154 -12.41 1.87 7.30
CA ASP A 154 -12.95 1.68 8.65
C ASP A 154 -11.89 1.22 9.67
N ILE A 155 -10.67 1.75 9.54
CA ILE A 155 -9.58 1.50 10.48
C ILE A 155 -9.09 2.78 11.16
N ALA A 156 -8.57 2.62 12.38
CA ALA A 156 -7.70 3.56 13.04
C ALA A 156 -6.26 3.06 12.91
N ARG A 157 -5.32 3.94 12.57
CA ARG A 157 -3.89 3.63 12.48
C ARG A 157 -3.07 4.65 13.24
N TYR A 158 -2.14 4.17 14.04
CA TYR A 158 -1.11 4.95 14.69
C TYR A 158 0.24 4.71 14.04
N ASP A 159 0.98 5.80 13.79
CA ASP A 159 2.36 5.76 13.32
C ASP A 159 3.23 6.50 14.32
N SER A 160 4.25 5.84 14.88
CA SER A 160 5.13 6.40 15.89
C SER A 160 6.09 7.46 15.32
N PRO A 161 6.60 8.36 16.13
CA PRO A 161 7.82 9.08 15.80
C PRO A 161 9.03 8.12 15.78
N ALA A 162 10.17 8.61 15.30
CA ALA A 162 11.40 7.82 15.30
C ALA A 162 12.07 7.83 16.69
N PHE A 163 12.45 6.65 17.16
CA PHE A 163 13.15 6.43 18.42
C PHE A 163 14.52 5.78 18.12
N GLY A 164 15.54 6.60 17.86
CA GLY A 164 16.88 6.07 17.56
C GLY A 164 16.94 5.12 16.36
N GLY A 165 16.24 5.48 15.27
CA GLY A 165 16.14 4.67 14.05
C GLY A 165 14.98 3.65 14.03
N LEU A 166 14.31 3.44 15.17
CA LEU A 166 13.13 2.59 15.28
C LEU A 166 11.85 3.39 15.02
N THR A 167 10.98 2.86 14.17
CA THR A 167 9.58 3.31 14.01
C THR A 167 8.65 2.13 14.04
N PHE A 168 7.40 2.33 14.42
CA PHE A 168 6.38 1.28 14.36
C PHE A 168 5.02 1.86 13.99
N ASN A 169 4.17 1.01 13.44
CA ASN A 169 2.82 1.32 13.01
C ASN A 169 1.87 0.27 13.55
N LEU A 170 0.69 0.71 13.98
CA LEU A 170 -0.37 -0.17 14.47
C LEU A 170 -1.68 0.21 13.79
N SER A 171 -2.48 -0.76 13.39
CA SER A 171 -3.83 -0.53 12.87
C SER A 171 -4.83 -1.51 13.46
N VAL A 172 -6.02 -1.00 13.75
CA VAL A 172 -7.16 -1.79 14.21
C VAL A 172 -8.43 -1.30 13.53
N GLY A 173 -9.37 -2.19 13.35
CA GLY A 173 -10.65 -1.79 12.83
C GLY A 173 -11.54 -2.96 12.45
N ARG A 174 -12.54 -2.65 11.65
CA ARG A 174 -13.44 -3.65 11.12
C ARG A 174 -12.79 -4.37 9.94
N GLY A 175 -12.98 -5.67 9.86
CA GLY A 175 -12.64 -6.46 8.68
C GLY A 175 -13.65 -6.27 7.54
N ASP A 176 -14.21 -7.35 7.03
CA ASP A 176 -15.12 -7.27 5.90
C ASP A 176 -16.47 -6.69 6.26
N LYS A 177 -16.93 -5.77 5.41
CA LYS A 177 -18.18 -5.03 5.61
C LYS A 177 -19.38 -5.99 5.50
N GLY A 178 -20.28 -5.90 6.47
CA GLY A 178 -21.44 -6.78 6.50
C GLY A 178 -21.22 -8.14 7.20
N VAL A 179 -19.98 -8.48 7.55
CA VAL A 179 -19.64 -9.73 8.26
C VAL A 179 -19.52 -9.47 9.76
N LYS A 180 -20.42 -10.09 10.52
CA LYS A 180 -20.41 -9.95 11.98
C LYS A 180 -19.19 -10.66 12.58
N GLY A 181 -18.38 -9.90 13.32
CA GLY A 181 -17.17 -10.40 13.97
C GLY A 181 -15.95 -10.48 13.04
N SER A 182 -16.02 -9.89 11.85
CA SER A 182 -14.85 -9.66 11.03
C SER A 182 -14.09 -8.43 11.57
N ASN A 183 -12.86 -8.64 11.99
CA ASN A 183 -11.99 -7.63 12.57
C ASN A 183 -10.63 -7.64 11.87
N HIS A 184 -9.98 -6.50 11.90
CA HIS A 184 -8.64 -6.28 11.37
C HIS A 184 -7.71 -5.83 12.48
N PHE A 185 -6.51 -6.39 12.51
CA PHE A 185 -5.36 -5.93 13.27
C PHE A 185 -4.13 -5.98 12.39
N GLY A 186 -3.34 -4.90 12.38
CA GLY A 186 -2.07 -4.83 11.67
C GLY A 186 -1.00 -4.15 12.52
N ALA A 187 0.23 -4.59 12.38
CA ALA A 187 1.41 -4.00 13.03
C ALA A 187 2.60 -4.06 12.09
N ALA A 188 3.46 -3.05 12.15
CA ALA A 188 4.74 -3.04 11.47
C ALA A 188 5.81 -2.37 12.33
N VAL A 189 7.05 -2.79 12.13
CA VAL A 189 8.24 -2.22 12.77
C VAL A 189 9.31 -2.05 11.70
N HIS A 190 9.98 -0.90 11.73
CA HIS A 190 11.11 -0.58 10.88
C HIS A 190 12.28 -0.14 11.75
N TYR A 191 13.45 -0.69 11.52
CA TYR A 191 14.64 -0.35 12.27
C TYR A 191 15.79 -0.02 11.33
N ASN A 192 16.11 1.26 11.24
CA ASN A 192 17.26 1.76 10.51
C ASN A 192 18.50 1.73 11.41
N VAL A 193 19.50 0.98 11.02
CA VAL A 193 20.77 0.83 11.72
C VAL A 193 21.79 1.75 11.07
N ALA A 194 21.92 2.98 11.60
CA ALA A 194 22.95 3.95 11.22
C ALA A 194 23.07 4.18 9.69
N ASP A 195 21.95 4.15 8.97
CA ASP A 195 21.84 4.27 7.51
C ASP A 195 22.62 3.19 6.72
N ILE A 196 23.01 2.11 7.39
CA ILE A 196 23.71 0.97 6.77
C ILE A 196 22.70 -0.05 6.29
N VAL A 197 21.70 -0.37 7.10
CA VAL A 197 20.67 -1.34 6.78
C VAL A 197 19.36 -0.96 7.47
N THR A 198 18.25 -1.16 6.80
CA THR A 198 16.91 -1.05 7.40
C THR A 198 16.27 -2.43 7.44
N PHE A 199 15.84 -2.85 8.62
CA PHE A 199 15.05 -4.05 8.81
C PHE A 199 13.58 -3.71 8.90
N HIS A 200 12.74 -4.60 8.34
CA HIS A 200 11.29 -4.50 8.34
C HIS A 200 10.67 -5.76 8.90
N ALA A 201 9.65 -5.62 9.72
CA ALA A 201 8.78 -6.71 10.12
C ALA A 201 7.33 -6.22 10.14
N GLY A 202 6.43 -6.97 9.51
CA GLY A 202 5.01 -6.67 9.46
C GLY A 202 4.19 -7.89 9.83
N TYR A 203 3.06 -7.65 10.47
CA TYR A 203 2.07 -8.66 10.86
C TYR A 203 0.67 -8.14 10.61
N GLU A 204 -0.21 -9.01 10.11
CA GLU A 204 -1.63 -8.73 9.94
C GLU A 204 -2.46 -9.96 10.30
N ASN A 205 -3.54 -9.72 11.03
CA ASN A 205 -4.52 -10.75 11.36
C ASN A 205 -5.94 -10.25 11.07
N ASN A 206 -6.69 -11.02 10.33
CA ASN A 206 -8.03 -10.70 9.88
C ASN A 206 -8.97 -11.85 10.22
N SER A 207 -9.85 -11.65 11.19
CA SER A 207 -10.87 -12.66 11.47
C SER A 207 -11.98 -12.60 10.43
N LYS A 208 -12.40 -13.77 9.96
CA LYS A 208 -13.43 -13.93 8.93
C LYS A 208 -13.15 -13.11 7.68
N TYR A 209 -11.90 -13.12 7.23
CA TYR A 209 -11.49 -12.53 5.97
C TYR A 209 -12.27 -13.15 4.82
N GLN A 210 -12.85 -12.34 3.93
CA GLN A 210 -13.63 -12.82 2.79
C GLN A 210 -12.95 -12.52 1.48
N LEU A 211 -13.03 -13.49 0.56
CA LEU A 211 -12.64 -13.35 -0.82
C LEU A 211 -13.81 -13.74 -1.72
N THR A 212 -14.11 -12.92 -2.70
CA THR A 212 -15.05 -13.28 -3.76
C THR A 212 -14.26 -13.88 -4.91
N LEU A 213 -14.56 -15.13 -5.23
CA LEU A 213 -13.95 -15.85 -6.33
C LEU A 213 -14.92 -15.85 -7.51
N THR A 214 -14.42 -15.35 -8.65
CA THR A 214 -15.18 -15.26 -9.89
C THR A 214 -14.49 -16.14 -10.94
N GLU A 215 -15.25 -16.92 -11.68
CA GLU A 215 -14.77 -17.69 -12.83
C GLU A 215 -15.77 -17.53 -13.97
N ASP A 216 -15.27 -17.40 -15.20
CA ASP A 216 -16.11 -17.22 -16.38
C ASP A 216 -17.25 -18.24 -16.45
N LYS A 217 -18.48 -17.73 -16.62
CA LYS A 217 -19.72 -18.52 -16.72
C LYS A 217 -20.14 -19.29 -15.47
N LYS A 218 -19.59 -18.95 -14.30
CA LYS A 218 -19.99 -19.51 -13.02
C LYS A 218 -20.45 -18.41 -12.07
N ASP A 219 -21.26 -18.77 -11.09
CA ASP A 219 -21.68 -17.85 -10.01
C ASP A 219 -20.50 -17.51 -9.11
N ASP A 220 -20.48 -16.29 -8.62
CA ASP A 220 -19.49 -15.85 -7.63
C ASP A 220 -19.59 -16.65 -6.34
N ILE A 221 -18.46 -17.12 -5.84
CA ILE A 221 -18.37 -17.81 -4.55
C ILE A 221 -17.70 -16.92 -3.52
N LYS A 222 -18.32 -16.75 -2.37
CA LYS A 222 -17.70 -16.10 -1.22
C LYS A 222 -17.03 -17.13 -0.34
N ALA A 223 -15.71 -17.10 -0.31
CA ALA A 223 -14.91 -17.90 0.59
C ALA A 223 -14.50 -17.04 1.80
N ALA A 224 -14.52 -17.62 3.00
CA ALA A 224 -14.15 -16.93 4.22
C ALA A 224 -13.33 -17.85 5.14
N ALA A 225 -12.28 -17.28 5.75
CA ALA A 225 -11.47 -17.93 6.78
C ALA A 225 -10.86 -16.88 7.71
N ASP A 226 -10.38 -17.30 8.85
CA ASP A 226 -9.46 -16.49 9.63
C ASP A 226 -8.13 -16.46 8.88
N ALA A 227 -7.52 -15.28 8.80
CA ALA A 227 -6.34 -15.08 7.97
C ALA A 227 -5.23 -14.38 8.74
N THR A 228 -4.00 -14.83 8.50
CA THR A 228 -2.80 -14.26 9.11
C THR A 228 -1.71 -14.12 8.05
N ALA A 229 -1.06 -12.98 8.04
CA ALA A 229 0.12 -12.75 7.21
C ALA A 229 1.23 -12.09 8.02
N TYR A 230 2.47 -12.43 7.70
CA TYR A 230 3.64 -11.72 8.20
C TYR A 230 4.70 -11.58 7.12
N ILE A 231 5.50 -10.54 7.23
CA ILE A 231 6.65 -10.28 6.37
C ILE A 231 7.83 -9.87 7.23
N VAL A 232 9.01 -10.34 6.86
CA VAL A 232 10.29 -9.88 7.42
C VAL A 232 11.26 -9.62 6.28
N GLY A 233 12.02 -8.54 6.37
CA GLY A 233 12.93 -8.21 5.29
C GLY A 233 13.94 -7.14 5.67
N PHE A 234 14.77 -6.80 4.69
CA PHE A 234 15.83 -5.79 4.83
C PHE A 234 16.04 -5.00 3.54
N GLU A 235 16.52 -3.79 3.71
CA GLU A 235 17.07 -2.93 2.66
C GLU A 235 18.51 -2.57 3.02
N LEU A 236 19.43 -2.73 2.07
CA LEU A 236 20.84 -2.42 2.21
C LEU A 236 21.24 -1.43 1.10
N PRO A 237 21.40 -0.13 1.41
CA PRO A 237 21.97 0.81 0.47
C PRO A 237 23.45 0.49 0.24
N LEU A 238 23.87 0.46 -1.02
CA LEU A 238 25.23 0.17 -1.44
C LEU A 238 25.87 1.41 -2.07
N PRO A 239 27.21 1.49 -2.18
CA PRO A 239 27.89 2.58 -2.86
C PRO A 239 27.41 2.78 -4.31
N ALA A 240 27.60 3.99 -4.85
CA ALA A 240 27.25 4.37 -6.21
C ALA A 240 25.76 4.27 -6.56
N GLY A 241 24.87 4.36 -5.56
CA GLY A 241 23.42 4.33 -5.79
C GLY A 241 22.84 2.95 -6.05
N PHE A 242 23.61 1.90 -5.79
CA PHE A 242 23.07 0.55 -5.78
C PHE A 242 22.32 0.24 -4.48
N GLY A 243 21.43 -0.73 -4.52
CA GLY A 243 20.73 -1.25 -3.36
C GLY A 243 20.48 -2.74 -3.46
N LEU A 244 20.42 -3.39 -2.32
CA LEU A 244 20.01 -4.77 -2.18
C LEU A 244 18.81 -4.82 -1.21
N ALA A 245 17.76 -5.52 -1.58
CA ALA A 245 16.61 -5.74 -0.72
C ALA A 245 16.18 -7.21 -0.77
N GLY A 246 15.74 -7.73 0.36
CA GLY A 246 15.25 -9.10 0.44
C GLY A 246 14.20 -9.27 1.51
N ALA A 247 13.23 -10.13 1.26
CA ALA A 247 12.17 -10.41 2.22
C ALA A 247 11.60 -11.82 2.08
N TYR A 248 10.98 -12.26 3.15
CA TYR A 248 10.13 -13.43 3.21
C TYR A 248 8.76 -13.04 3.74
N LYS A 249 7.69 -13.42 3.01
CA LYS A 249 6.29 -13.25 3.43
C LYS A 249 5.62 -14.62 3.56
N TYR A 250 4.91 -14.82 4.62
CA TYR A 250 4.02 -15.96 4.82
C TYR A 250 2.57 -15.49 4.92
N THR A 251 1.68 -16.24 4.34
CA THR A 251 0.23 -15.96 4.37
C THR A 251 -0.52 -17.27 4.61
N GLU A 252 -1.40 -17.26 5.59
CA GLU A 252 -2.42 -18.26 5.85
C GLU A 252 -3.77 -17.59 5.67
N GLY A 253 -4.69 -18.21 4.94
CA GLY A 253 -5.99 -17.60 4.65
C GLY A 253 -6.79 -18.35 3.61
N VAL A 254 -7.40 -17.64 2.68
CA VAL A 254 -8.33 -18.17 1.68
C VAL A 254 -7.62 -18.48 0.38
N SER A 255 -7.83 -19.68 -0.17
CA SER A 255 -7.35 -20.03 -1.51
C SER A 255 -7.97 -19.11 -2.57
N LYS A 256 -7.15 -18.57 -3.47
CA LYS A 256 -7.58 -17.76 -4.62
C LYS A 256 -8.15 -18.59 -5.77
N HIS A 257 -8.03 -19.91 -5.72
CA HIS A 257 -8.53 -20.81 -6.77
C HIS A 257 -10.01 -21.15 -6.55
N TYR A 258 -10.81 -20.95 -7.58
CA TYR A 258 -12.25 -21.25 -7.56
C TYR A 258 -12.53 -22.72 -7.22
N SER A 259 -11.74 -23.66 -7.72
CA SER A 259 -11.84 -25.09 -7.43
C SER A 259 -11.58 -25.45 -5.96
N ASN A 260 -10.95 -24.55 -5.21
CA ASN A 260 -10.62 -24.68 -3.79
C ASN A 260 -11.39 -23.68 -2.92
N ALA A 261 -12.49 -23.14 -3.43
CA ALA A 261 -13.30 -22.18 -2.70
C ALA A 261 -13.71 -22.72 -1.32
N GLY A 262 -13.50 -21.92 -0.28
CA GLY A 262 -13.76 -22.28 1.10
C GLY A 262 -12.71 -23.18 1.76
N LYS A 263 -11.62 -23.51 1.09
CA LYS A 263 -10.45 -24.15 1.70
C LYS A 263 -9.48 -23.09 2.21
N GLU A 264 -8.96 -23.32 3.40
CA GLU A 264 -7.82 -22.59 3.92
C GLU A 264 -6.55 -23.04 3.18
N GLY A 265 -5.61 -22.13 3.06
CA GLY A 265 -4.33 -22.37 2.41
C GLY A 265 -3.19 -21.63 3.12
N GLU A 266 -2.01 -22.14 2.93
CA GLU A 266 -0.77 -21.56 3.45
C GLU A 266 0.20 -21.31 2.30
N GLN A 267 0.95 -20.21 2.36
CA GLN A 267 1.94 -19.88 1.34
C GLN A 267 3.11 -19.10 1.90
N GLY A 268 4.31 -19.56 1.58
CA GLY A 268 5.56 -18.81 1.74
C GLY A 268 6.02 -18.20 0.41
N GLN A 269 6.43 -16.94 0.44
CA GLN A 269 6.98 -16.21 -0.69
C GLN A 269 8.28 -15.55 -0.27
N TYR A 270 9.28 -15.52 -1.15
CA TYR A 270 10.56 -14.85 -0.89
C TYR A 270 10.98 -14.05 -2.13
N SER A 271 11.70 -12.96 -1.89
CA SER A 271 12.32 -12.15 -2.93
C SER A 271 13.69 -11.68 -2.49
N LEU A 272 14.61 -11.63 -3.44
CA LEU A 272 15.89 -10.97 -3.30
C LEU A 272 16.11 -10.14 -4.56
N SER A 273 16.33 -8.85 -4.40
CA SER A 273 16.48 -7.92 -5.51
C SER A 273 17.71 -7.05 -5.35
N ALA A 274 18.31 -6.70 -6.47
CA ALA A 274 19.34 -5.66 -6.57
C ALA A 274 18.84 -4.59 -7.52
N ASN A 275 19.02 -3.34 -7.15
CA ASN A 275 18.56 -2.20 -7.95
C ASN A 275 19.63 -1.11 -8.05
N THR A 276 19.45 -0.22 -9.02
CA THR A 276 20.22 1.01 -9.16
C THR A 276 19.27 2.19 -9.00
N GLY A 277 19.69 3.20 -8.23
CA GLY A 277 18.88 4.41 -8.04
C GLY A 277 17.78 4.23 -7.01
N MET A 278 18.07 3.64 -5.85
CA MET A 278 17.18 3.78 -4.70
C MET A 278 16.96 5.26 -4.41
N VAL A 279 15.82 5.77 -4.84
CA VAL A 279 15.34 7.03 -4.34
C VAL A 279 14.74 6.72 -2.98
N HIS A 280 15.45 6.99 -1.92
CA HIS A 280 14.85 7.04 -0.60
C HIS A 280 13.74 8.09 -0.65
N GLY A 281 12.53 7.64 -0.81
CA GLY A 281 11.35 8.44 -0.52
C GLY A 281 11.32 8.69 0.97
N ALA A 282 12.13 9.65 1.42
CA ALA A 282 11.94 10.20 2.74
C ALA A 282 10.55 10.82 2.75
N SER A 283 9.58 10.13 3.32
CA SER A 283 8.33 10.74 3.72
C SER A 283 8.68 11.80 4.78
N LYS A 284 8.84 13.04 4.34
CA LYS A 284 8.84 14.20 5.23
C LYS A 284 7.41 14.58 5.55
#